data_e8f38b88dcaddcb85743b796a995c9f4
#
_entry.id   e8f38b88dcaddcb85743b796a995c9f4
#
_cell.length_a   1.000
_cell.length_b   1.000
_cell.length_c   1.000
_cell.angle_alpha   90.00
_cell.angle_beta   90.00
_cell.angle_gamma   90.00
#
_symmetry.space_group_name_H-M   'P 1'
#
loop_
_entity.id
_entity.type
_entity.pdbx_description
1 polymer ?
#
loop_
_entity_poly.entity_id
_entity_poly.type
_entity_poly.pdbx_seq_one_letter_code
_entity_poly.pdbx_strand_id
1 'polypeptide(L)'
;MTSDHTRRAAPAADGGSAVDHGGGSVPAEPGAAPARTRWWRRDYSPEEIEAGKQAWRDAMPWDHPMSRGDKVLVFSTLGLLVFMLVTMPLRPFLLASHPVWLAAVTGSLSAVGAGAAFARIGEADLWVVIAAGVFGMIKFDWLFWLAGRRWGEKIVALWAPGDLAKRFVGRIRSWPRWAMPIAVVAAALPGIPAAAVFAVAGLGRMRLATFLLFDAIGAALITGLVAGLGFGLGQDAVDVVLAVDKYALWISLALVVFVSVQASRTQKQQAPPAA
;
A
#
# COMPACT_ATOMS: atom_id res chain seq x y z
N MET A 1 64.14 -23.19 15.73
CA MET A 1 65.18 -22.86 14.74
C MET A 1 64.79 -21.54 14.15
N THR A 2 65.36 -20.58 14.72
CA THR A 2 66.31 -19.54 14.25
C THR A 2 65.60 -18.50 13.39
N SER A 3 65.31 -17.36 13.98
CA SER A 3 66.18 -16.17 14.09
C SER A 3 66.33 -15.44 12.74
N ASP A 4 66.35 -14.23 12.53
CA ASP A 4 66.69 -13.10 13.38
C ASP A 4 66.76 -11.82 12.52
N HIS A 5 66.62 -10.72 13.17
CA HIS A 5 67.31 -9.43 13.01
C HIS A 5 66.94 -8.42 11.93
N THR A 6 66.42 -7.34 12.46
CA THR A 6 67.07 -6.06 12.80
C THR A 6 67.54 -5.23 11.61
N ARG A 7 67.34 -3.97 11.51
CA ARG A 7 67.71 -2.76 12.21
C ARG A 7 67.41 -1.55 11.27
N ARG A 8 66.74 -0.54 11.80
CA ARG A 8 67.29 0.75 12.20
C ARG A 8 68.02 1.56 11.15
N ALA A 9 67.50 2.75 10.82
CA ALA A 9 68.16 4.02 11.10
C ALA A 9 67.37 5.20 10.46
N ALA A 10 66.99 6.13 11.29
CA ALA A 10 67.03 7.57 10.95
C ALA A 10 68.46 8.05 11.15
N PRO A 11 68.90 9.17 10.59
CA PRO A 11 68.64 10.47 11.20
C PRO A 11 68.64 11.72 10.28
N ALA A 12 68.26 12.81 10.92
CA ALA A 12 68.74 14.21 10.87
C ALA A 12 68.41 15.06 9.65
N ALA A 13 67.58 16.08 9.75
CA ALA A 13 67.85 17.43 10.27
C ALA A 13 68.86 18.21 9.41
N ASP A 14 68.32 19.24 8.79
CA ASP A 14 68.86 20.61 8.68
C ASP A 14 67.86 21.38 7.81
N GLY A 15 67.29 22.50 8.19
CA GLY A 15 67.95 23.72 8.61
C GLY A 15 67.93 24.67 7.43
N GLY A 16 66.99 25.60 7.40
CA GLY A 16 67.00 26.61 6.32
C GLY A 16 65.81 27.57 6.44
N SER A 17 66.03 28.55 7.26
CA SER A 17 65.21 29.73 7.46
C SER A 17 65.16 30.63 6.24
N ALA A 18 64.17 31.48 6.26
CA ALA A 18 64.03 32.82 5.67
C ALA A 18 63.09 32.81 4.45
N VAL A 19 62.19 33.66 4.25
CA VAL A 19 62.00 35.07 4.53
C VAL A 19 60.57 35.41 4.10
N ASP A 20 59.89 36.02 4.96
CA ASP A 20 58.79 36.92 4.87
C ASP A 20 58.80 37.78 3.58
N HIS A 21 57.74 37.77 2.79
CA HIS A 21 57.31 38.92 2.03
C HIS A 21 55.80 38.92 1.80
N GLY A 22 55.19 39.80 2.49
CA GLY A 22 54.37 40.79 1.84
C GLY A 22 52.92 40.42 1.60
N GLY A 23 52.14 40.83 2.51
CA GLY A 23 50.73 41.02 2.46
C GLY A 23 50.16 41.50 1.18
N GLY A 24 49.13 40.90 0.79
CA GLY A 24 48.16 41.34 -0.17
C GLY A 24 46.83 40.83 0.26
N SER A 25 46.23 41.48 1.27
CA SER A 25 44.81 41.33 1.57
C SER A 25 44.05 41.83 0.34
N VAL A 26 43.58 40.85 -0.47
CA VAL A 26 42.57 41.14 -1.48
C VAL A 26 41.28 41.49 -0.71
N PRO A 27 40.71 42.68 -0.93
CA PRO A 27 39.44 43.03 -0.29
C PRO A 27 38.36 42.03 -0.73
N ALA A 28 37.71 41.43 0.22
CA ALA A 28 36.51 40.66 -0.01
C ALA A 28 35.48 41.57 -0.69
N GLU A 29 35.05 41.23 -1.89
CA GLU A 29 33.92 41.88 -2.53
C GLU A 29 32.67 41.77 -1.64
N PRO A 30 32.06 42.90 -1.24
CA PRO A 30 30.82 42.87 -0.50
C PRO A 30 29.68 42.72 -1.50
N GLY A 31 29.08 41.53 -1.54
CA GLY A 31 27.79 41.46 -2.19
C GLY A 31 27.40 40.21 -2.98
N ALA A 32 28.04 39.07 -2.76
CA ALA A 32 27.41 37.84 -3.22
C ALA A 32 26.32 37.45 -2.17
N ALA A 33 25.10 37.90 -2.40
CA ALA A 33 23.95 37.37 -1.67
C ALA A 33 23.99 35.84 -1.75
N PRO A 34 23.80 35.10 -0.62
CA PRO A 34 23.81 33.66 -0.67
C PRO A 34 22.78 33.24 -1.71
N ALA A 35 23.24 32.50 -2.73
CA ALA A 35 22.37 31.94 -3.74
C ALA A 35 21.26 31.22 -2.98
N ARG A 36 20.03 31.76 -3.03
CA ARG A 36 18.84 31.09 -2.53
C ARG A 36 18.78 29.77 -3.28
N THR A 37 19.35 28.73 -2.68
CA THR A 37 19.22 27.37 -3.19
C THR A 37 17.73 27.08 -3.19
N ARG A 38 17.17 27.10 -4.39
CA ARG A 38 15.79 26.68 -4.61
C ARG A 38 15.70 25.25 -4.09
N TRP A 39 15.09 25.04 -2.93
CA TRP A 39 14.96 23.76 -2.23
C TRP A 39 14.38 22.63 -3.09
N TRP A 40 13.79 22.94 -4.25
CA TRP A 40 13.25 21.96 -5.22
C TRP A 40 14.26 21.59 -6.34
N ARG A 41 15.45 22.19 -6.41
CA ARG A 41 16.55 21.74 -7.26
C ARG A 41 17.64 21.15 -6.38
N ARG A 42 17.45 19.90 -6.04
CA ARG A 42 18.55 19.08 -5.54
C ARG A 42 19.25 18.53 -6.79
N ASP A 43 20.44 18.99 -7.08
CA ASP A 43 21.29 18.38 -8.11
C ASP A 43 21.77 17.05 -7.51
N TYR A 44 21.15 15.96 -7.93
CA TYR A 44 21.55 14.62 -7.53
C TYR A 44 22.86 14.27 -8.23
N SER A 45 23.83 13.69 -7.50
CA SER A 45 25.05 13.18 -8.10
C SER A 45 24.73 11.99 -9.04
N PRO A 46 25.57 11.72 -10.04
CA PRO A 46 25.39 10.55 -10.90
C PRO A 46 25.27 9.23 -10.10
N GLU A 47 25.97 9.11 -8.99
CA GLU A 47 25.93 7.96 -8.09
C GLU A 47 24.58 7.85 -7.37
N GLU A 48 24.02 8.97 -6.87
CA GLU A 48 22.69 9.00 -6.25
C GLU A 48 21.59 8.65 -7.27
N ILE A 49 21.74 9.09 -8.52
CA ILE A 49 20.81 8.75 -9.60
C ILE A 49 20.87 7.25 -9.89
N GLU A 50 22.06 6.67 -9.99
CA GLU A 50 22.21 5.22 -10.24
C GLU A 50 21.75 4.39 -9.04
N ALA A 51 22.08 4.80 -7.81
CA ALA A 51 21.56 4.17 -6.60
C ALA A 51 20.03 4.25 -6.54
N GLY A 52 19.45 5.39 -6.90
CA GLY A 52 18.00 5.54 -7.00
C GLY A 52 17.37 4.64 -8.06
N LYS A 53 17.99 4.52 -9.24
CA LYS A 53 17.54 3.60 -10.30
C LYS A 53 17.67 2.13 -9.85
N GLN A 54 18.69 1.80 -9.10
CA GLN A 54 18.89 0.45 -8.59
C GLN A 54 17.88 0.12 -7.51
N ALA A 55 17.68 1.00 -6.53
CA ALA A 55 16.65 0.87 -5.52
C ALA A 55 15.24 0.76 -6.15
N TRP A 56 14.98 1.53 -7.22
CA TRP A 56 13.73 1.43 -7.97
C TRP A 56 13.58 0.08 -8.66
N ARG A 57 14.64 -0.45 -9.29
CA ARG A 57 14.63 -1.78 -9.92
C ARG A 57 14.41 -2.89 -8.90
N ASP A 58 15.06 -2.79 -7.74
CA ASP A 58 14.94 -3.77 -6.65
C ASP A 58 13.54 -3.75 -5.98
N ALA A 59 12.89 -2.58 -5.99
CA ALA A 59 11.53 -2.42 -5.49
C ALA A 59 10.46 -2.96 -6.47
N MET A 60 10.82 -3.17 -7.75
CA MET A 60 9.86 -3.69 -8.74
C MET A 60 9.60 -5.18 -8.55
N PRO A 61 8.33 -5.63 -8.68
CA PRO A 61 7.97 -7.03 -8.50
C PRO A 61 8.39 -7.93 -9.69
N TRP A 62 9.00 -7.39 -10.75
CA TRP A 62 9.46 -8.14 -11.93
C TRP A 62 10.97 -7.97 -12.15
N ASP A 63 11.61 -9.03 -12.66
CA ASP A 63 13.05 -9.10 -12.99
C ASP A 63 13.34 -9.01 -14.49
N HIS A 64 12.31 -8.84 -15.32
CA HIS A 64 12.38 -8.82 -16.78
C HIS A 64 11.83 -7.51 -17.36
N PRO A 65 12.14 -7.18 -18.63
CA PRO A 65 11.52 -6.05 -19.30
C PRO A 65 9.99 -6.17 -19.28
N MET A 66 9.30 -5.08 -18.93
CA MET A 66 7.84 -5.05 -18.82
C MET A 66 7.17 -5.55 -20.09
N SER A 67 6.46 -6.66 -20.01
CA SER A 67 5.60 -7.16 -21.07
C SER A 67 4.34 -6.28 -21.22
N ARG A 68 3.64 -6.39 -22.35
CA ARG A 68 2.35 -5.69 -22.54
C ARG A 68 1.35 -6.06 -21.42
N GLY A 69 1.32 -7.32 -21.01
CA GLY A 69 0.44 -7.77 -19.94
C GLY A 69 0.81 -7.23 -18.56
N ASP A 70 2.09 -7.01 -18.28
CA ASP A 70 2.52 -6.39 -17.02
C ASP A 70 2.12 -4.90 -16.98
N LYS A 71 2.26 -4.21 -18.11
CA LYS A 71 1.78 -2.82 -18.24
C LYS A 71 0.27 -2.72 -17.97
N VAL A 72 -0.52 -3.56 -18.62
CA VAL A 72 -1.98 -3.58 -18.40
C VAL A 72 -2.29 -3.84 -16.93
N LEU A 73 -1.63 -4.82 -16.28
CA LEU A 73 -1.88 -5.15 -14.89
C LEU A 73 -1.49 -4.00 -13.95
N VAL A 74 -0.34 -3.37 -14.16
CA VAL A 74 0.10 -2.20 -13.39
C VAL A 74 -0.87 -1.03 -13.56
N PHE A 75 -1.22 -0.70 -14.79
CA PHE A 75 -2.16 0.40 -15.06
C PHE A 75 -3.56 0.10 -14.52
N SER A 76 -4.03 -1.14 -14.58
CA SER A 76 -5.32 -1.54 -13.99
C SER A 76 -5.30 -1.43 -12.48
N THR A 77 -4.23 -1.88 -11.83
CA THR A 77 -4.07 -1.77 -10.36
C THR A 77 -3.96 -0.31 -9.92
N LEU A 78 -3.19 0.50 -10.65
CA LEU A 78 -3.07 1.94 -10.39
C LEU A 78 -4.42 2.65 -10.63
N GLY A 79 -5.11 2.32 -11.73
CA GLY A 79 -6.44 2.83 -12.03
C GLY A 79 -7.45 2.49 -10.95
N LEU A 80 -7.41 1.25 -10.43
CA LEU A 80 -8.24 0.83 -9.30
C LEU A 80 -7.92 1.63 -8.03
N LEU A 81 -6.64 1.86 -7.73
CA LEU A 81 -6.22 2.67 -6.58
C LEU A 81 -6.76 4.11 -6.70
N VAL A 82 -6.58 4.74 -7.86
CA VAL A 82 -7.08 6.09 -8.14
C VAL A 82 -8.59 6.12 -8.05
N PHE A 83 -9.29 5.14 -8.62
CA PHE A 83 -10.73 5.01 -8.54
C PHE A 83 -11.22 4.91 -7.08
N MET A 84 -10.57 4.09 -6.26
CA MET A 84 -10.89 3.95 -4.84
C MET A 84 -10.64 5.26 -4.07
N LEU A 85 -9.56 5.97 -4.40
CA LEU A 85 -9.23 7.24 -3.77
C LEU A 85 -10.23 8.35 -4.14
N VAL A 86 -10.58 8.46 -5.42
CA VAL A 86 -11.54 9.46 -5.93
C VAL A 86 -12.96 9.19 -5.41
N THR A 87 -13.34 7.93 -5.26
CA THR A 87 -14.66 7.57 -4.70
C THR A 87 -14.76 7.74 -3.19
N MET A 88 -13.63 7.86 -2.48
CA MET A 88 -13.60 7.94 -1.02
C MET A 88 -14.42 9.13 -0.45
N PRO A 89 -14.30 10.37 -0.95
CA PRO A 89 -15.08 11.50 -0.46
C PRO A 89 -16.57 11.40 -0.81
N LEU A 90 -16.94 10.62 -1.83
CA LEU A 90 -18.35 10.44 -2.25
C LEU A 90 -19.07 9.35 -1.42
N ARG A 91 -18.33 8.50 -0.71
CA ARG A 91 -18.89 7.37 0.05
C ARG A 91 -19.96 7.78 1.07
N PRO A 92 -19.77 8.81 1.92
CA PRO A 92 -20.79 9.21 2.88
C PRO A 92 -22.10 9.59 2.21
N PHE A 93 -22.03 10.41 1.17
CA PHE A 93 -23.22 10.85 0.42
C PHE A 93 -23.96 9.67 -0.24
N LEU A 94 -23.21 8.77 -0.91
CA LEU A 94 -23.78 7.60 -1.57
C LEU A 94 -24.31 6.56 -0.57
N LEU A 95 -23.73 6.50 0.63
CA LEU A 95 -24.20 5.60 1.69
C LEU A 95 -25.62 5.93 2.14
N ALA A 96 -25.92 7.20 2.27
CA ALA A 96 -27.25 7.67 2.69
C ALA A 96 -28.27 7.66 1.54
N SER A 97 -27.85 8.03 0.32
CA SER A 97 -28.78 8.21 -0.81
C SER A 97 -28.94 6.95 -1.67
N HIS A 98 -27.86 6.22 -1.91
CA HIS A 98 -27.84 5.09 -2.85
C HIS A 98 -26.94 3.95 -2.36
N PRO A 99 -27.21 3.31 -1.20
CA PRO A 99 -26.32 2.31 -0.60
C PRO A 99 -26.11 1.09 -1.48
N VAL A 100 -27.12 0.66 -2.24
CA VAL A 100 -27.03 -0.47 -3.17
C VAL A 100 -26.00 -0.20 -4.29
N TRP A 101 -26.04 1.02 -4.87
CA TRP A 101 -25.05 1.44 -5.85
C TRP A 101 -23.64 1.51 -5.25
N LEU A 102 -23.54 2.04 -4.05
CA LEU A 102 -22.25 2.11 -3.35
C LEU A 102 -21.70 0.70 -3.09
N ALA A 103 -22.55 -0.26 -2.67
CA ALA A 103 -22.15 -1.64 -2.49
C ALA A 103 -21.64 -2.26 -3.82
N ALA A 104 -22.37 -2.07 -4.92
CA ALA A 104 -21.98 -2.57 -6.23
C ALA A 104 -20.66 -1.96 -6.75
N VAL A 105 -20.46 -0.65 -6.50
CA VAL A 105 -19.29 0.09 -6.99
C VAL A 105 -18.05 -0.14 -6.15
N THR A 106 -18.18 -0.27 -4.83
CA THR A 106 -17.03 -0.32 -3.92
C THR A 106 -16.84 -1.65 -3.19
N GLY A 107 -17.88 -2.51 -3.14
CA GLY A 107 -17.89 -3.71 -2.30
C GLY A 107 -17.90 -3.40 -0.79
N SER A 108 -18.37 -2.21 -0.41
CA SER A 108 -18.39 -1.77 0.98
C SER A 108 -19.42 -2.53 1.81
N LEU A 109 -18.98 -3.21 2.88
CA LEU A 109 -19.87 -3.90 3.80
C LEU A 109 -20.80 -2.96 4.55
N SER A 110 -20.35 -1.72 4.85
CA SER A 110 -21.25 -0.71 5.44
C SER A 110 -22.39 -0.33 4.49
N ALA A 111 -22.12 -0.26 3.18
CA ALA A 111 -23.15 -0.04 2.17
C ALA A 111 -24.11 -1.22 2.03
N VAL A 112 -23.62 -2.46 2.18
CA VAL A 112 -24.47 -3.66 2.23
C VAL A 112 -25.39 -3.60 3.45
N GLY A 113 -24.85 -3.28 4.63
CA GLY A 113 -25.63 -3.17 5.86
C GLY A 113 -26.71 -2.09 5.78
N ALA A 114 -26.33 -0.89 5.29
CA ALA A 114 -27.27 0.21 5.06
C ALA A 114 -28.35 -0.18 4.03
N GLY A 115 -27.97 -0.73 2.87
CA GLY A 115 -28.91 -1.18 1.84
C GLY A 115 -29.88 -2.24 2.35
N ALA A 116 -29.41 -3.15 3.22
CA ALA A 116 -30.26 -4.16 3.85
C ALA A 116 -31.25 -3.56 4.87
N ALA A 117 -30.84 -2.51 5.61
CA ALA A 117 -31.74 -1.76 6.46
C ALA A 117 -32.84 -1.04 5.66
N PHE A 118 -32.47 -0.43 4.52
CA PHE A 118 -33.44 0.12 3.58
C PHE A 118 -34.37 -0.93 2.95
N ALA A 119 -33.84 -2.15 2.72
CA ALA A 119 -34.67 -3.26 2.27
C ALA A 119 -35.72 -3.68 3.32
N ARG A 120 -35.42 -3.56 4.61
CA ARG A 120 -36.36 -3.86 5.70
C ARG A 120 -37.57 -2.93 5.69
N ILE A 121 -37.38 -1.66 5.31
CA ILE A 121 -38.46 -0.66 5.23
C ILE A 121 -39.13 -0.58 3.85
N GLY A 122 -38.75 -1.49 2.93
CA GLY A 122 -39.37 -1.63 1.60
C GLY A 122 -38.81 -0.73 0.53
N GLU A 123 -37.70 -0.04 0.77
CA GLU A 123 -37.05 0.85 -0.22
C GLU A 123 -36.02 0.14 -1.13
N ALA A 124 -35.70 -1.13 -0.85
CA ALA A 124 -34.81 -1.94 -1.67
C ALA A 124 -35.15 -3.43 -1.57
N ASP A 125 -34.71 -4.22 -2.54
CA ASP A 125 -34.81 -5.68 -2.47
C ASP A 125 -33.56 -6.27 -1.81
N LEU A 126 -33.72 -7.05 -0.77
CA LEU A 126 -32.61 -7.66 0.00
C LEU A 126 -31.65 -8.48 -0.88
N TRP A 127 -32.21 -9.28 -1.81
CA TRP A 127 -31.40 -10.08 -2.71
C TRP A 127 -30.54 -9.21 -3.67
N VAL A 128 -31.06 -8.04 -4.10
CA VAL A 128 -30.33 -7.08 -4.93
C VAL A 128 -29.17 -6.49 -4.14
N VAL A 129 -29.40 -6.17 -2.85
CA VAL A 129 -28.36 -5.67 -1.94
C VAL A 129 -27.22 -6.68 -1.81
N ILE A 130 -27.55 -7.96 -1.57
CA ILE A 130 -26.56 -9.03 -1.43
C ILE A 130 -25.81 -9.23 -2.74
N ALA A 131 -26.52 -9.32 -3.87
CA ALA A 131 -25.91 -9.48 -5.18
C ALA A 131 -24.98 -8.31 -5.54
N ALA A 132 -25.39 -7.08 -5.27
CA ALA A 132 -24.59 -5.87 -5.45
C ALA A 132 -23.32 -5.90 -4.59
N GLY A 133 -23.42 -6.32 -3.33
CA GLY A 133 -22.29 -6.47 -2.42
C GLY A 133 -21.30 -7.52 -2.90
N VAL A 134 -21.77 -8.71 -3.26
CA VAL A 134 -20.94 -9.80 -3.81
C VAL A 134 -20.23 -9.33 -5.08
N PHE A 135 -20.97 -8.79 -6.04
CA PHE A 135 -20.38 -8.26 -7.29
C PHE A 135 -19.34 -7.17 -7.00
N GLY A 136 -19.68 -6.24 -6.09
CA GLY A 136 -18.81 -5.16 -5.69
C GLY A 136 -17.48 -5.64 -5.11
N MET A 137 -17.49 -6.72 -4.34
CA MET A 137 -16.29 -7.31 -3.74
C MET A 137 -15.42 -8.02 -4.77
N ILE A 138 -15.98 -8.96 -5.54
CA ILE A 138 -15.20 -9.90 -6.35
C ILE A 138 -14.68 -9.32 -7.67
N LYS A 139 -15.28 -8.23 -8.18
CA LYS A 139 -15.05 -7.73 -9.56
C LYS A 139 -13.62 -7.36 -9.89
N PHE A 140 -12.80 -7.04 -8.88
CA PHE A 140 -11.39 -6.66 -9.06
C PHE A 140 -10.40 -7.67 -8.45
N ASP A 141 -10.85 -8.69 -7.73
CA ASP A 141 -10.00 -9.61 -6.99
C ASP A 141 -9.14 -10.49 -7.89
N TRP A 142 -9.61 -10.74 -9.11
CA TRP A 142 -8.82 -11.42 -10.14
C TRP A 142 -7.52 -10.68 -10.51
N LEU A 143 -7.44 -9.35 -10.29
CA LEU A 143 -6.21 -8.57 -10.51
C LEU A 143 -5.11 -9.02 -9.53
N PHE A 144 -5.45 -9.21 -8.26
CA PHE A 144 -4.52 -9.66 -7.23
C PHE A 144 -4.08 -11.10 -7.49
N TRP A 145 -5.03 -11.96 -7.88
CA TRP A 145 -4.71 -13.32 -8.30
C TRP A 145 -3.76 -13.34 -9.52
N LEU A 146 -4.01 -12.51 -10.52
CA LEU A 146 -3.18 -12.43 -11.72
C LEU A 146 -1.79 -11.87 -11.41
N ALA A 147 -1.70 -10.88 -10.53
CA ALA A 147 -0.44 -10.32 -10.07
C ALA A 147 0.42 -11.38 -9.38
N GLY A 148 -0.16 -12.17 -8.48
CA GLY A 148 0.54 -13.29 -7.84
C GLY A 148 1.01 -14.35 -8.83
N ARG A 149 0.17 -14.65 -9.84
CA ARG A 149 0.51 -15.61 -10.90
C ARG A 149 1.64 -15.15 -11.81
N ARG A 150 1.76 -13.83 -12.07
CA ARG A 150 2.77 -13.25 -12.96
C ARG A 150 4.06 -12.88 -12.24
N TRP A 151 3.94 -12.21 -11.10
CA TRP A 151 5.08 -11.61 -10.40
C TRP A 151 5.56 -12.43 -9.18
N GLY A 152 4.83 -13.48 -8.85
CA GLY A 152 5.30 -14.46 -7.86
C GLY A 152 5.40 -13.89 -6.44
N GLU A 153 6.46 -14.29 -5.74
CA GLU A 153 6.65 -13.99 -4.31
C GLU A 153 6.89 -12.51 -4.02
N LYS A 154 7.51 -11.79 -4.94
CA LYS A 154 7.83 -10.38 -4.76
C LYS A 154 6.57 -9.53 -4.55
N ILE A 155 5.50 -9.81 -5.32
CA ILE A 155 4.24 -9.07 -5.14
C ILE A 155 3.52 -9.45 -3.84
N VAL A 156 3.62 -10.70 -3.42
CA VAL A 156 3.05 -11.13 -2.14
C VAL A 156 3.75 -10.42 -0.98
N ALA A 157 5.08 -10.30 -1.04
CA ALA A 157 5.86 -9.58 -0.05
C ALA A 157 5.53 -8.07 -0.01
N LEU A 158 5.18 -7.48 -1.15
CA LEU A 158 4.77 -6.07 -1.25
C LEU A 158 3.42 -5.82 -0.58
N TRP A 159 2.43 -6.72 -0.75
CA TRP A 159 1.09 -6.57 -0.18
C TRP A 159 0.94 -7.09 1.25
N ALA A 160 1.90 -7.84 1.72
CA ALA A 160 1.98 -8.28 3.10
C ALA A 160 3.39 -8.01 3.65
N PRO A 161 3.76 -6.74 3.92
CA PRO A 161 5.09 -6.38 4.40
C PRO A 161 5.34 -6.94 5.82
N GLY A 162 6.57 -7.41 6.04
CA GLY A 162 7.03 -7.86 7.34
C GLY A 162 7.20 -9.37 7.48
N ASP A 163 7.74 -9.77 8.63
CA ASP A 163 8.08 -11.18 8.89
C ASP A 163 6.85 -12.08 9.02
N LEU A 164 5.70 -11.52 9.42
CA LEU A 164 4.42 -12.24 9.44
C LEU A 164 4.02 -12.69 8.04
N ALA A 165 4.19 -11.83 7.04
CA ALA A 165 3.90 -12.17 5.65
C ALA A 165 4.79 -13.26 5.11
N LYS A 166 6.10 -13.19 5.37
CA LYS A 166 7.06 -14.22 4.96
C LYS A 166 6.74 -15.57 5.60
N ARG A 167 6.41 -15.58 6.90
CA ARG A 167 5.97 -16.78 7.61
C ARG A 167 4.65 -17.33 7.07
N PHE A 168 3.71 -16.45 6.74
CA PHE A 168 2.41 -16.80 6.18
C PHE A 168 2.57 -17.43 4.79
N VAL A 169 3.33 -16.81 3.90
CA VAL A 169 3.64 -17.36 2.56
C VAL A 169 4.37 -18.69 2.65
N GLY A 170 5.38 -18.79 3.53
CA GLY A 170 6.10 -20.05 3.76
C GLY A 170 5.19 -21.16 4.26
N ARG A 171 4.25 -20.83 5.15
CA ARG A 171 3.28 -21.81 5.69
C ARG A 171 2.24 -22.22 4.64
N ILE A 172 1.76 -21.30 3.80
CA ILE A 172 0.78 -21.61 2.74
C ILE A 172 1.38 -22.58 1.70
N ARG A 173 2.67 -22.50 1.42
CA ARG A 173 3.34 -23.42 0.50
C ARG A 173 3.29 -24.88 0.97
N SER A 174 3.27 -25.10 2.28
CA SER A 174 3.15 -26.45 2.87
C SER A 174 1.69 -26.91 3.02
N TRP A 175 0.71 -26.05 2.66
CA TRP A 175 -0.69 -26.41 2.79
C TRP A 175 -1.13 -27.43 1.73
N PRO A 176 -2.00 -28.36 2.11
CA PRO A 176 -2.62 -29.25 1.15
C PRO A 176 -3.46 -28.45 0.14
N ARG A 177 -3.61 -28.98 -1.06
CA ARG A 177 -4.30 -28.27 -2.17
C ARG A 177 -5.73 -27.84 -1.85
N TRP A 178 -6.41 -28.51 -0.93
CA TRP A 178 -7.77 -28.15 -0.50
C TRP A 178 -7.80 -26.94 0.47
N ALA A 179 -6.69 -26.62 1.13
CA ALA A 179 -6.67 -25.51 2.08
C ALA A 179 -6.67 -24.14 1.41
N MET A 180 -6.15 -24.03 0.17
CA MET A 180 -6.13 -22.77 -0.57
C MET A 180 -7.53 -22.22 -0.87
N PRO A 181 -8.51 -23.01 -1.38
CA PRO A 181 -9.87 -22.56 -1.53
C PRO A 181 -10.49 -22.04 -0.21
N ILE A 182 -10.24 -22.73 0.90
CA ILE A 182 -10.72 -22.29 2.21
C ILE A 182 -10.09 -20.95 2.61
N ALA A 183 -8.79 -20.77 2.35
CA ALA A 183 -8.11 -19.50 2.60
C ALA A 183 -8.72 -18.35 1.77
N VAL A 184 -9.09 -18.60 0.52
CA VAL A 184 -9.78 -17.62 -0.34
C VAL A 184 -11.13 -17.24 0.26
N VAL A 185 -11.94 -18.20 0.71
CA VAL A 185 -13.21 -17.89 1.41
C VAL A 185 -12.96 -17.08 2.68
N ALA A 186 -11.96 -17.48 3.48
CA ALA A 186 -11.61 -16.78 4.71
C ALA A 186 -11.06 -15.37 4.47
N ALA A 187 -10.50 -15.08 3.29
CA ALA A 187 -10.00 -13.76 2.93
C ALA A 187 -11.10 -12.68 2.89
N ALA A 188 -12.37 -13.08 2.75
CA ALA A 188 -13.51 -12.17 2.87
C ALA A 188 -13.73 -11.64 4.29
N LEU A 189 -13.13 -12.29 5.31
CA LEU A 189 -13.29 -11.87 6.72
C LEU A 189 -12.43 -10.64 7.02
N PRO A 190 -12.93 -9.69 7.84
CA PRO A 190 -12.17 -8.54 8.30
C PRO A 190 -10.90 -8.98 9.05
N GLY A 191 -9.78 -8.29 8.77
CA GLY A 191 -8.49 -8.56 9.41
C GLY A 191 -7.57 -9.52 8.65
N ILE A 192 -8.07 -10.22 7.62
CA ILE A 192 -7.23 -11.02 6.73
C ILE A 192 -6.80 -10.16 5.55
N PRO A 193 -5.49 -10.11 5.19
CA PRO A 193 -5.01 -9.34 4.04
C PRO A 193 -5.40 -10.05 2.72
N ALA A 194 -6.62 -9.82 2.25
CA ALA A 194 -7.21 -10.48 1.09
C ALA A 194 -6.30 -10.44 -0.14
N ALA A 195 -5.73 -9.26 -0.47
CA ALA A 195 -4.83 -9.10 -1.62
C ALA A 195 -3.64 -10.07 -1.58
N ALA A 196 -3.06 -10.31 -0.38
CA ALA A 196 -1.96 -11.26 -0.21
C ALA A 196 -2.43 -12.71 -0.40
N VAL A 197 -3.59 -13.07 0.14
CA VAL A 197 -4.17 -14.42 -0.02
C VAL A 197 -4.46 -14.69 -1.49
N PHE A 198 -5.07 -13.74 -2.20
CA PHE A 198 -5.39 -13.85 -3.63
C PHE A 198 -4.12 -13.96 -4.49
N ALA A 199 -3.09 -13.17 -4.16
CA ALA A 199 -1.80 -13.29 -4.82
C ALA A 199 -1.14 -14.66 -4.58
N VAL A 200 -1.23 -15.21 -3.37
CA VAL A 200 -0.73 -16.56 -3.07
C VAL A 200 -1.53 -17.63 -3.81
N ALA A 201 -2.86 -17.48 -3.95
CA ALA A 201 -3.68 -18.38 -4.75
C ALA A 201 -3.25 -18.36 -6.24
N GLY A 202 -2.92 -17.17 -6.77
CA GLY A 202 -2.34 -17.00 -8.11
C GLY A 202 -0.95 -17.63 -8.25
N LEU A 203 -0.06 -17.40 -7.30
CA LEU A 203 1.28 -18.00 -7.20
C LEU A 203 1.21 -19.52 -7.17
N GLY A 204 0.27 -20.08 -6.38
CA GLY A 204 -0.02 -21.51 -6.30
C GLY A 204 -0.70 -22.09 -7.54
N ARG A 205 -0.86 -21.30 -8.61
CA ARG A 205 -1.45 -21.70 -9.90
C ARG A 205 -2.88 -22.26 -9.78
N MET A 206 -3.65 -21.81 -8.78
CA MET A 206 -5.07 -22.09 -8.67
C MET A 206 -5.79 -21.65 -9.96
N ARG A 207 -6.74 -22.43 -10.47
CA ARG A 207 -7.51 -22.07 -11.66
C ARG A 207 -8.37 -20.83 -11.36
N LEU A 208 -8.43 -19.89 -12.30
CA LEU A 208 -9.21 -18.65 -12.12
C LEU A 208 -10.68 -18.92 -11.79
N ALA A 209 -11.32 -19.87 -12.49
CA ALA A 209 -12.71 -20.23 -12.21
C ALA A 209 -12.92 -20.77 -10.80
N THR A 210 -11.99 -21.61 -10.32
CA THR A 210 -12.02 -22.11 -8.93
C THR A 210 -11.79 -20.97 -7.93
N PHE A 211 -10.84 -20.07 -8.21
CA PHE A 211 -10.59 -18.89 -7.40
C PHE A 211 -11.85 -18.03 -7.28
N LEU A 212 -12.45 -17.61 -8.42
CA LEU A 212 -13.64 -16.76 -8.44
C LEU A 212 -14.86 -17.43 -7.77
N LEU A 213 -14.99 -18.76 -7.88
CA LEU A 213 -16.08 -19.48 -7.21
C LEU A 213 -15.95 -19.39 -5.69
N PHE A 214 -14.77 -19.68 -5.13
CA PHE A 214 -14.56 -19.64 -3.68
C PHE A 214 -14.52 -18.21 -3.15
N ASP A 215 -14.04 -17.26 -3.91
CA ASP A 215 -14.10 -15.84 -3.63
C ASP A 215 -15.55 -15.35 -3.57
N ALA A 216 -16.39 -15.72 -4.55
CA ALA A 216 -17.81 -15.42 -4.54
C ALA A 216 -18.54 -16.06 -3.35
N ILE A 217 -18.17 -17.29 -2.95
CA ILE A 217 -18.72 -17.94 -1.74
C ILE A 217 -18.34 -17.14 -0.50
N GLY A 218 -17.07 -16.73 -0.36
CA GLY A 218 -16.62 -15.90 0.76
C GLY A 218 -17.34 -14.56 0.81
N ALA A 219 -17.43 -13.89 -0.33
CA ALA A 219 -18.16 -12.63 -0.47
C ALA A 219 -19.65 -12.81 -0.12
N ALA A 220 -20.31 -13.87 -0.60
CA ALA A 220 -21.71 -14.14 -0.33
C ALA A 220 -21.96 -14.42 1.17
N LEU A 221 -21.07 -15.14 1.83
CA LEU A 221 -21.17 -15.42 3.26
C LEU A 221 -21.08 -14.13 4.09
N ILE A 222 -20.08 -13.28 3.82
CA ILE A 222 -19.90 -12.05 4.60
C ILE A 222 -20.97 -11.00 4.27
N THR A 223 -21.31 -10.83 2.98
CA THR A 223 -22.39 -9.92 2.59
C THR A 223 -23.74 -10.38 3.09
N GLY A 224 -24.03 -11.69 3.04
CA GLY A 224 -25.25 -12.28 3.60
C GLY A 224 -25.36 -12.09 5.11
N LEU A 225 -24.25 -12.28 5.83
CA LEU A 225 -24.20 -12.03 7.28
C LEU A 225 -24.47 -10.55 7.58
N VAL A 226 -23.77 -9.64 6.93
CA VAL A 226 -23.92 -8.19 7.15
C VAL A 226 -25.30 -7.71 6.71
N ALA A 227 -25.81 -8.22 5.59
CA ALA A 227 -27.17 -7.91 5.13
C ALA A 227 -28.23 -8.43 6.10
N GLY A 228 -28.05 -9.65 6.65
CA GLY A 228 -28.94 -10.19 7.67
C GLY A 228 -28.98 -9.34 8.94
N LEU A 229 -27.82 -8.86 9.39
CA LEU A 229 -27.71 -7.95 10.54
C LEU A 229 -28.39 -6.59 10.24
N GLY A 230 -28.08 -5.98 9.07
CA GLY A 230 -28.68 -4.72 8.66
C GLY A 230 -30.21 -4.82 8.51
N PHE A 231 -30.70 -5.90 7.91
CA PHE A 231 -32.13 -6.16 7.78
C PHE A 231 -32.80 -6.40 9.14
N GLY A 232 -32.13 -7.09 10.06
CA GLY A 232 -32.66 -7.34 11.41
C GLY A 232 -32.80 -6.07 12.25
N LEU A 233 -31.88 -5.12 12.11
CA LEU A 233 -31.90 -3.83 12.80
C LEU A 233 -32.91 -2.83 12.19
N GLY A 234 -33.17 -2.92 10.88
CA GLY A 234 -34.17 -2.10 10.20
C GLY A 234 -33.97 -0.60 10.40
N GLN A 235 -35.01 0.09 10.92
CA GLN A 235 -34.99 1.55 11.08
C GLN A 235 -33.86 2.03 12.00
N ASP A 236 -33.57 1.30 13.08
CA ASP A 236 -32.49 1.67 14.00
C ASP A 236 -31.13 1.74 13.27
N ALA A 237 -30.90 0.79 12.33
CA ALA A 237 -29.70 0.80 11.52
C ALA A 237 -29.67 1.98 10.52
N VAL A 238 -30.81 2.33 9.93
CA VAL A 238 -30.93 3.50 9.04
C VAL A 238 -30.60 4.78 9.81
N ASP A 239 -31.13 4.94 10.99
CA ASP A 239 -30.92 6.11 11.84
C ASP A 239 -29.44 6.25 12.24
N VAL A 240 -28.78 5.12 12.57
CA VAL A 240 -27.34 5.10 12.85
C VAL A 240 -26.51 5.45 11.60
N VAL A 241 -26.86 4.90 10.43
CA VAL A 241 -26.16 5.19 9.17
C VAL A 241 -26.28 6.67 8.82
N LEU A 242 -27.45 7.25 8.94
CA LEU A 242 -27.69 8.67 8.68
C LEU A 242 -26.97 9.56 9.70
N ALA A 243 -26.89 9.16 10.97
CA ALA A 243 -26.13 9.86 11.99
C ALA A 243 -24.61 9.82 11.68
N VAL A 244 -24.10 8.66 11.29
CA VAL A 244 -22.69 8.50 10.88
C VAL A 244 -22.38 9.34 9.65
N ASP A 245 -23.29 9.37 8.66
CA ASP A 245 -23.12 10.15 7.44
C ASP A 245 -22.95 11.65 7.75
N LYS A 246 -23.75 12.19 8.66
CA LYS A 246 -23.65 13.58 9.14
C LYS A 246 -22.25 13.94 9.64
N TYR A 247 -21.53 13.01 10.26
CA TYR A 247 -20.20 13.22 10.83
C TYR A 247 -19.07 12.63 10.00
N ALA A 248 -19.37 11.80 8.99
CA ALA A 248 -18.39 11.04 8.22
C ALA A 248 -17.36 11.94 7.53
N LEU A 249 -17.78 13.11 7.04
CA LEU A 249 -16.88 14.07 6.41
C LEU A 249 -15.87 14.63 7.41
N TRP A 250 -16.32 14.96 8.62
CA TRP A 250 -15.45 15.44 9.70
C TRP A 250 -14.51 14.36 10.23
N ILE A 251 -15.00 13.14 10.36
CA ILE A 251 -14.19 11.97 10.78
C ILE A 251 -13.14 11.67 9.71
N SER A 252 -13.51 11.70 8.44
CA SER A 252 -12.58 11.49 7.32
C SER A 252 -11.50 12.57 7.26
N LEU A 253 -11.89 13.83 7.44
CA LEU A 253 -10.96 14.95 7.48
C LEU A 253 -10.00 14.85 8.68
N ALA A 254 -10.53 14.53 9.86
CA ALA A 254 -9.72 14.33 11.06
C ALA A 254 -8.72 13.17 10.89
N LEU A 255 -9.15 12.06 10.26
CA LEU A 255 -8.29 10.92 9.96
C LEU A 255 -7.15 11.30 8.99
N VAL A 256 -7.47 12.04 7.93
CA VAL A 256 -6.47 12.51 6.96
C VAL A 256 -5.45 13.41 7.64
N VAL A 257 -5.90 14.37 8.47
CA VAL A 257 -5.02 15.25 9.25
C VAL A 257 -4.16 14.43 10.21
N PHE A 258 -4.76 13.48 10.93
CA PHE A 258 -4.04 12.62 11.87
C PHE A 258 -2.94 11.79 11.18
N VAL A 259 -3.26 11.13 10.06
CA VAL A 259 -2.30 10.35 9.27
C VAL A 259 -1.19 11.25 8.72
N SER A 260 -1.53 12.44 8.23
CA SER A 260 -0.55 13.41 7.71
C SER A 260 0.41 13.90 8.80
N VAL A 261 -0.10 14.17 10.00
CA VAL A 261 0.72 14.56 11.17
C VAL A 261 1.61 13.39 11.61
N GLN A 262 1.09 12.17 11.65
CA GLN A 262 1.88 10.97 11.97
C GLN A 262 3.02 10.78 10.97
N ALA A 263 2.73 10.84 9.66
CA ALA A 263 3.73 10.70 8.60
C ALA A 263 4.83 11.78 8.72
N SER A 264 4.46 13.03 9.01
CA SER A 264 5.39 14.14 9.19
C SER A 264 6.29 13.96 10.43
N ARG A 265 5.78 13.35 11.51
CA ARG A 265 6.55 13.05 12.72
C ARG A 265 7.57 11.95 12.48
N THR A 266 7.22 10.91 11.76
CA THR A 266 8.12 9.80 11.43
C THR A 266 9.27 10.26 10.53
N GLN A 267 9.03 11.16 9.57
CA GLN A 267 10.08 11.74 8.74
C GLN A 267 11.07 12.58 9.53
N LYS A 268 10.63 13.34 10.55
CA LYS A 268 11.53 14.14 11.39
C LYS A 268 12.45 13.30 12.28
N GLN A 269 12.04 12.09 12.65
CA GLN A 269 12.86 11.16 13.45
C GLN A 269 13.91 10.42 12.64
N GLN A 270 13.79 10.38 11.31
CA GLN A 270 14.73 9.72 10.40
C GLN A 270 15.74 10.69 9.77
N ALA A 271 15.67 12.00 10.04
CA ALA A 271 16.67 12.94 9.59
C ALA A 271 17.98 12.71 10.39
N PRO A 272 19.13 12.46 9.71
CA PRO A 272 20.41 12.34 10.41
C PRO A 272 20.73 13.64 11.15
N PRO A 273 21.39 13.56 12.32
CA PRO A 273 21.83 14.77 13.02
C PRO A 273 22.73 15.57 12.10
N ALA A 274 22.44 16.86 12.01
CA ALA A 274 23.27 17.81 11.28
C ALA A 274 24.68 17.79 11.89
N ALA A 275 25.68 17.41 11.07
CA ALA A 275 27.09 17.43 11.45
C ALA A 275 27.60 18.87 11.45
#